data_41fbdccefdb39d5ab1052f794f003ec6
#
_entry.id   41fbdccefdb39d5ab1052f794f003ec6
#
_cell.length_a   1.000
_cell.length_b   1.000
_cell.length_c   1.000
_cell.angle_alpha   90.00
_cell.angle_beta   90.00
_cell.angle_gamma   90.00
#
_symmetry.space_group_name_H-M   'P 1'
#
loop_
_entity.id
_entity.type
_entity.pdbx_description
1 polymer ?
#
loop_
_entity_poly.entity_id
_entity_poly.type
_entity_poly.pdbx_seq_one_letter_code
_entity_poly.pdbx_strand_id
1 'polypeptide(L)'
;SMNCESCANLMQYYNDPKNTDRENILAAIDIIKENVDDIGEFRVIGGEPLMNKDWAHIVNGINEKNPDRQIFIYTNGTIAPKDEQLKTFQGKNVNFLITDYGKLSRNKDKLTEKLIKHGISYVSNPVNDWVDCSSIRHHKRTVPELKEVFKECCVKYIYTLLNGRLYRCPFIANATNLKAIPDNPANYVDLFSKTNDVKQKIRNLVKTTNFFPACDFCDGRPYDPSQAKGYDGKGLITSAIQTSKVLPYKVYK
;
A
#
# COMPACT_ATOMS: atom_id res chain seq x y z
N SER A 1 1.89 -9.22 11.90
CA SER A 1 1.71 -10.67 11.72
C SER A 1 2.98 -11.34 11.18
N MET A 2 3.63 -10.70 10.24
CA MET A 2 4.97 -11.03 9.73
C MET A 2 5.86 -9.79 9.88
N ASN A 3 7.15 -9.99 10.06
CA ASN A 3 8.14 -8.91 10.11
C ASN A 3 9.21 -9.17 9.06
N CYS A 4 8.91 -8.82 7.82
CA CYS A 4 9.76 -9.11 6.68
C CYS A 4 10.81 -8.01 6.50
N GLU A 5 12.11 -8.38 6.40
CA GLU A 5 13.23 -7.43 6.33
C GLU A 5 13.25 -6.57 5.05
N SER A 6 12.60 -7.05 3.98
CA SER A 6 12.53 -6.34 2.69
C SER A 6 11.10 -6.01 2.29
N CYS A 7 10.26 -5.59 3.26
CA CYS A 7 8.87 -5.24 3.00
C CYS A 7 8.76 -3.98 2.14
N ALA A 8 8.11 -4.10 0.99
CA ALA A 8 7.92 -2.99 0.05
C ALA A 8 7.10 -1.81 0.62
N ASN A 9 6.34 -2.03 1.71
CA ASN A 9 5.65 -0.98 2.45
C ASN A 9 6.48 -0.43 3.62
N LEU A 10 7.78 -0.72 3.67
CA LEU A 10 8.73 -0.22 4.66
C LEU A 10 8.38 -0.57 6.13
N MET A 11 7.61 -1.64 6.34
CA MET A 11 7.13 -2.03 7.68
C MET A 11 8.27 -2.45 8.61
N GLN A 12 9.38 -2.94 8.07
CA GLN A 12 10.61 -3.30 8.81
C GLN A 12 11.24 -2.13 9.57
N TYR A 13 10.89 -0.90 9.21
CA TYR A 13 11.43 0.32 9.83
C TYR A 13 10.53 0.91 10.91
N TYR A 14 9.29 0.40 11.07
CA TYR A 14 8.37 0.88 12.09
C TYR A 14 8.61 0.18 13.43
N ASN A 15 8.93 0.95 14.47
CA ASN A 15 9.01 0.43 15.82
C ASN A 15 7.61 0.13 16.41
N ASP A 16 6.66 1.01 16.13
CA ASP A 16 5.29 0.93 16.62
C ASP A 16 4.32 1.39 15.51
N PRO A 17 3.98 0.49 14.57
CA PRO A 17 3.07 0.84 13.49
C PRO A 17 1.67 1.09 14.03
N LYS A 18 1.11 2.25 13.72
CA LYS A 18 -0.25 2.65 14.12
C LYS A 18 -1.23 2.42 13.00
N ASN A 19 -2.43 1.99 13.35
CA ASN A 19 -3.55 2.00 12.42
C ASN A 19 -4.06 3.42 12.25
N THR A 20 -4.41 3.81 11.02
CA THR A 20 -5.16 5.04 10.81
C THR A 20 -6.56 4.89 11.39
N ASP A 21 -7.06 5.93 12.01
CA ASP A 21 -8.41 5.96 12.55
C ASP A 21 -9.47 5.72 11.46
N ARG A 22 -10.49 4.94 11.78
CA ARG A 22 -11.55 4.55 10.84
C ARG A 22 -12.29 5.76 10.26
N GLU A 23 -12.70 6.68 11.11
CA GLU A 23 -13.48 7.86 10.71
C GLU A 23 -12.64 8.76 9.78
N ASN A 24 -11.36 8.91 10.08
CA ASN A 24 -10.43 9.65 9.23
C ASN A 24 -10.26 9.00 7.86
N ILE A 25 -10.22 7.65 7.78
CA ILE A 25 -10.15 6.96 6.48
C ILE A 25 -11.42 7.23 5.67
N LEU A 26 -12.60 7.06 6.26
CA LEU A 26 -13.88 7.21 5.56
C LEU A 26 -14.13 8.67 5.15
N ALA A 27 -13.80 9.64 6.01
CA ALA A 27 -13.90 11.06 5.68
C ALA A 27 -12.93 11.46 4.55
N ALA A 28 -11.70 10.93 4.56
CA ALA A 28 -10.75 11.18 3.48
C ALA A 28 -11.23 10.61 2.14
N ILE A 29 -11.88 9.44 2.15
CA ILE A 29 -12.48 8.83 0.94
C ILE A 29 -13.61 9.72 0.40
N ASP A 30 -14.46 10.29 1.27
CA ASP A 30 -15.51 11.23 0.84
C ASP A 30 -14.90 12.45 0.13
N ILE A 31 -13.87 13.05 0.72
CA ILE A 31 -13.17 14.18 0.12
C ILE A 31 -12.57 13.80 -1.25
N ILE A 32 -11.96 12.62 -1.37
CA ILE A 32 -11.44 12.16 -2.67
C ILE A 32 -12.59 12.04 -3.67
N LYS A 33 -13.67 11.36 -3.30
CA LYS A 33 -14.84 11.11 -4.16
C LYS A 33 -15.48 12.40 -4.68
N GLU A 34 -15.58 13.43 -3.85
CA GLU A 34 -16.09 14.73 -4.23
C GLU A 34 -15.20 15.49 -5.23
N ASN A 35 -13.93 15.12 -5.32
CA ASN A 35 -12.91 15.86 -6.05
C ASN A 35 -12.31 15.12 -7.25
N VAL A 36 -12.73 13.86 -7.53
CA VAL A 36 -12.33 13.08 -8.70
C VAL A 36 -13.56 12.66 -9.51
N ASP A 37 -13.38 12.40 -10.79
CA ASP A 37 -14.46 11.97 -11.66
C ASP A 37 -14.85 10.51 -11.38
N ASP A 38 -13.87 9.65 -11.07
CA ASP A 38 -14.08 8.24 -10.78
C ASP A 38 -12.96 7.63 -9.92
N ILE A 39 -13.31 6.53 -9.21
CA ILE A 39 -12.36 5.67 -8.49
C ILE A 39 -12.57 4.25 -9.02
N GLY A 40 -11.58 3.70 -9.71
CA GLY A 40 -11.69 2.39 -10.35
C GLY A 40 -11.84 1.24 -9.35
N GLU A 41 -11.03 1.22 -8.28
CA GLU A 41 -11.05 0.18 -7.25
C GLU A 41 -10.45 0.69 -5.94
N PHE A 42 -10.73 -0.04 -4.86
CA PHE A 42 -10.10 0.17 -3.54
C PHE A 42 -9.23 -1.03 -3.18
N ARG A 43 -8.02 -0.75 -2.70
CA ARG A 43 -7.08 -1.75 -2.19
C ARG A 43 -6.84 -1.53 -0.71
N VAL A 44 -7.37 -2.42 0.12
CA VAL A 44 -7.15 -2.40 1.57
C VAL A 44 -5.87 -3.18 1.85
N ILE A 45 -4.83 -2.43 2.17
CA ILE A 45 -3.48 -2.92 2.39
C ILE A 45 -2.93 -2.29 3.67
N GLY A 46 -1.79 -2.71 4.13
CA GLY A 46 -1.10 -2.13 5.28
C GLY A 46 0.21 -2.89 5.46
N GLY A 47 0.59 -3.21 6.69
CA GLY A 47 1.43 -4.37 6.94
C GLY A 47 0.60 -5.64 6.71
N GLU A 48 -0.34 -5.90 7.61
CA GLU A 48 -1.40 -6.92 7.46
C GLU A 48 -2.73 -6.26 7.88
N PRO A 49 -3.67 -6.00 6.95
CA PRO A 49 -4.89 -5.25 7.26
C PRO A 49 -5.78 -5.97 8.28
N LEU A 50 -5.76 -7.30 8.29
CA LEU A 50 -6.59 -8.10 9.22
C LEU A 50 -6.13 -8.00 10.69
N MET A 51 -4.97 -7.39 10.97
CA MET A 51 -4.55 -7.04 12.33
C MET A 51 -5.29 -5.82 12.88
N ASN A 52 -5.78 -4.93 12.02
CA ASN A 52 -6.59 -3.81 12.47
C ASN A 52 -7.96 -4.34 12.95
N LYS A 53 -8.30 -4.13 14.21
CA LYS A 53 -9.60 -4.60 14.76
C LYS A 53 -10.83 -4.02 14.04
N ASP A 54 -10.67 -2.84 13.41
CA ASP A 54 -11.74 -2.14 12.69
C ASP A 54 -11.76 -2.45 11.18
N TRP A 55 -10.91 -3.35 10.68
CA TRP A 55 -10.75 -3.64 9.26
C TRP A 55 -12.08 -3.93 8.55
N ALA A 56 -12.95 -4.74 9.15
CA ALA A 56 -14.24 -5.11 8.57
C ALA A 56 -15.21 -3.92 8.50
N HIS A 57 -15.21 -3.05 9.51
CA HIS A 57 -16.00 -1.81 9.51
C HIS A 57 -15.49 -0.82 8.45
N ILE A 58 -14.17 -0.70 8.28
CA ILE A 58 -13.56 0.12 7.23
C ILE A 58 -14.01 -0.37 5.85
N VAL A 59 -13.89 -1.69 5.58
CA VAL A 59 -14.28 -2.28 4.29
C VAL A 59 -15.79 -2.08 4.04
N ASN A 60 -16.63 -2.28 5.04
CA ASN A 60 -18.07 -2.04 4.92
C ASN A 60 -18.37 -0.56 4.63
N GLY A 61 -17.75 0.37 5.35
CA GLY A 61 -17.92 1.79 5.11
C GLY A 61 -17.46 2.24 3.71
N ILE A 62 -16.37 1.65 3.19
CA ILE A 62 -15.94 1.87 1.80
C ILE A 62 -17.02 1.36 0.83
N ASN A 63 -17.54 0.15 1.04
CA ASN A 63 -18.55 -0.45 0.17
C ASN A 63 -19.88 0.31 0.20
N GLU A 64 -20.34 0.74 1.37
CA GLU A 64 -21.57 1.55 1.52
C GLU A 64 -21.49 2.86 0.72
N LYS A 65 -20.33 3.51 0.72
CA LYS A 65 -20.09 4.75 -0.03
C LYS A 65 -19.84 4.50 -1.53
N ASN A 66 -19.42 3.30 -1.91
CA ASN A 66 -19.00 2.93 -3.27
C ASN A 66 -19.47 1.51 -3.63
N PRO A 67 -20.79 1.23 -3.68
CA PRO A 67 -21.32 -0.12 -3.81
C PRO A 67 -20.96 -0.81 -5.13
N ASP A 68 -20.75 -0.03 -6.20
CA ASP A 68 -20.43 -0.54 -7.54
C ASP A 68 -18.92 -0.76 -7.75
N ARG A 69 -18.08 -0.47 -6.76
CA ARG A 69 -16.63 -0.57 -6.88
C ARG A 69 -16.08 -1.83 -6.25
N GLN A 70 -15.07 -2.40 -6.90
CA GLN A 70 -14.35 -3.53 -6.36
C GLN A 70 -13.48 -3.11 -5.18
N ILE A 71 -13.52 -3.88 -4.11
CA ILE A 71 -12.65 -3.72 -2.95
C ILE A 71 -11.81 -4.98 -2.83
N PHE A 72 -10.49 -4.82 -2.87
CA PHE A 72 -9.53 -5.90 -2.73
C PHE A 72 -8.82 -5.81 -1.38
N ILE A 73 -8.90 -6.87 -0.57
CA ILE A 73 -8.20 -6.99 0.71
C ILE A 73 -6.95 -7.82 0.48
N TYR A 74 -5.79 -7.19 0.61
CA TYR A 74 -4.49 -7.85 0.45
C TYR A 74 -4.02 -8.40 1.79
N THR A 75 -3.91 -9.72 1.90
CA THR A 75 -3.47 -10.39 3.13
C THR A 75 -2.37 -11.40 2.87
N ASN A 76 -1.52 -11.61 3.86
CA ASN A 76 -0.47 -12.63 3.82
C ASN A 76 -0.93 -14.02 4.34
N GLY A 77 -2.21 -14.19 4.61
CA GLY A 77 -2.79 -15.47 5.05
C GLY A 77 -2.38 -15.91 6.46
N THR A 78 -1.82 -15.03 7.27
CA THR A 78 -1.48 -15.36 8.66
C THR A 78 -2.67 -15.31 9.62
N ILE A 79 -3.77 -14.67 9.21
CA ILE A 79 -4.96 -14.45 10.01
C ILE A 79 -6.18 -14.98 9.26
N ALA A 80 -7.01 -15.76 9.94
CA ALA A 80 -8.34 -16.13 9.47
C ALA A 80 -9.37 -15.31 10.25
N PRO A 81 -10.15 -14.43 9.59
CA PRO A 81 -11.16 -13.60 10.22
C PRO A 81 -12.27 -14.42 10.92
N LYS A 82 -13.01 -13.76 11.80
CA LYS A 82 -14.22 -14.36 12.40
C LYS A 82 -15.32 -14.46 11.36
N ASP A 83 -16.18 -15.47 11.51
CA ASP A 83 -17.32 -15.69 10.59
C ASP A 83 -18.28 -14.49 10.56
N GLU A 84 -18.49 -13.83 11.70
CA GLU A 84 -19.36 -12.65 11.82
C GLU A 84 -18.85 -11.49 10.95
N GLN A 85 -17.53 -11.33 10.86
CA GLN A 85 -16.92 -10.30 10.00
C GLN A 85 -17.11 -10.64 8.52
N LEU A 86 -16.83 -11.87 8.12
CA LEU A 86 -16.97 -12.31 6.73
C LEU A 86 -18.43 -12.29 6.26
N LYS A 87 -19.38 -12.65 7.12
CA LYS A 87 -20.81 -12.61 6.82
C LYS A 87 -21.28 -11.22 6.35
N THR A 88 -20.64 -10.15 6.82
CA THR A 88 -21.00 -8.77 6.42
C THR A 88 -20.64 -8.45 4.97
N PHE A 89 -19.84 -9.27 4.29
CA PHE A 89 -19.40 -9.06 2.90
C PHE A 89 -20.18 -9.90 1.88
N GLN A 90 -21.09 -10.76 2.32
CA GLN A 90 -21.90 -11.59 1.41
C GLN A 90 -22.70 -10.69 0.43
N GLY A 91 -22.60 -11.01 -0.86
CA GLY A 91 -23.26 -10.24 -1.92
C GLY A 91 -22.63 -8.87 -2.22
N LYS A 92 -21.48 -8.53 -1.63
CA LYS A 92 -20.75 -7.28 -1.88
C LYS A 92 -19.56 -7.49 -2.82
N ASN A 93 -19.11 -6.42 -3.44
CA ASN A 93 -17.93 -6.41 -4.33
C ASN A 93 -16.61 -6.42 -3.54
N VAL A 94 -16.49 -7.35 -2.58
CA VAL A 94 -15.31 -7.51 -1.72
C VAL A 94 -14.59 -8.79 -2.07
N ASN A 95 -13.30 -8.70 -2.34
CA ASN A 95 -12.45 -9.80 -2.80
C ASN A 95 -11.19 -9.88 -1.95
N PHE A 96 -10.68 -11.09 -1.73
CA PHE A 96 -9.41 -11.29 -1.03
C PHE A 96 -8.31 -11.65 -2.01
N LEU A 97 -7.18 -10.97 -1.89
CA LEU A 97 -5.94 -11.32 -2.58
C LEU A 97 -4.95 -11.83 -1.52
N ILE A 98 -4.76 -13.14 -1.51
CA ILE A 98 -3.89 -13.83 -0.56
C ILE A 98 -2.51 -13.98 -1.19
N THR A 99 -1.51 -13.35 -0.61
CA THR A 99 -0.12 -13.60 -0.95
C THR A 99 0.36 -14.78 -0.13
N ASP A 100 0.54 -15.91 -0.80
CA ASP A 100 0.90 -17.18 -0.16
C ASP A 100 2.43 -17.30 -0.03
N TYR A 101 2.92 -17.23 1.20
CA TYR A 101 4.32 -17.43 1.58
C TYR A 101 4.57 -18.82 2.17
N GLY A 102 3.83 -19.82 1.70
CA GLY A 102 3.95 -21.21 2.17
C GLY A 102 3.71 -21.34 3.68
N LYS A 103 4.67 -21.88 4.40
CA LYS A 103 4.56 -22.11 5.86
C LYS A 103 4.35 -20.83 6.67
N LEU A 104 4.75 -19.67 6.17
CA LEU A 104 4.51 -18.39 6.85
C LEU A 104 3.05 -17.97 6.79
N SER A 105 2.33 -18.32 5.74
CA SER A 105 0.88 -18.10 5.58
C SER A 105 0.04 -19.12 6.37
N ARG A 106 0.34 -19.26 7.65
CA ARG A 106 -0.07 -20.36 8.55
C ARG A 106 -1.58 -20.60 8.71
N ASN A 107 -2.41 -19.61 8.37
CA ASN A 107 -3.86 -19.71 8.43
C ASN A 107 -4.52 -19.61 7.04
N LYS A 108 -3.76 -19.75 5.96
CA LYS A 108 -4.26 -19.63 4.58
C LYS A 108 -5.42 -20.60 4.32
N ASP A 109 -5.25 -21.88 4.64
CA ASP A 109 -6.26 -22.91 4.36
C ASP A 109 -7.54 -22.63 5.13
N LYS A 110 -7.44 -22.29 6.41
CA LYS A 110 -8.59 -21.89 7.24
C LYS A 110 -9.27 -20.61 6.72
N LEU A 111 -8.49 -19.66 6.19
CA LEU A 111 -9.02 -18.44 5.57
C LEU A 111 -9.79 -18.79 4.31
N THR A 112 -9.23 -19.59 3.41
CA THR A 112 -9.88 -19.96 2.14
C THR A 112 -11.16 -20.77 2.37
N GLU A 113 -11.15 -21.75 3.30
CA GLU A 113 -12.36 -22.48 3.71
C GLU A 113 -13.48 -21.54 4.16
N LYS A 114 -13.16 -20.54 4.97
CA LYS A 114 -14.14 -19.55 5.43
C LYS A 114 -14.63 -18.65 4.29
N LEU A 115 -13.75 -18.21 3.38
CA LEU A 115 -14.13 -17.40 2.22
C LEU A 115 -15.12 -18.18 1.32
N ILE A 116 -14.84 -19.46 1.05
CA ILE A 116 -15.72 -20.36 0.30
C ILE A 116 -17.07 -20.49 1.04
N LYS A 117 -17.05 -20.79 2.32
CA LYS A 117 -18.27 -20.92 3.16
C LYS A 117 -19.18 -19.70 3.06
N HIS A 118 -18.60 -18.50 2.99
CA HIS A 118 -19.34 -17.23 2.93
C HIS A 118 -19.59 -16.71 1.52
N GLY A 119 -19.18 -17.45 0.47
CA GLY A 119 -19.34 -17.04 -0.94
C GLY A 119 -18.55 -15.79 -1.30
N ILE A 120 -17.39 -15.57 -0.67
CA ILE A 120 -16.51 -14.42 -0.91
C ILE A 120 -15.43 -14.83 -1.89
N SER A 121 -15.27 -14.05 -2.97
CA SER A 121 -14.27 -14.29 -3.99
C SER A 121 -12.85 -14.07 -3.44
N TYR A 122 -11.92 -14.94 -3.86
CA TYR A 122 -10.51 -14.78 -3.53
C TYR A 122 -9.58 -15.32 -4.61
N VAL A 123 -8.34 -14.82 -4.59
CA VAL A 123 -7.22 -15.37 -5.35
C VAL A 123 -6.08 -15.63 -4.38
N SER A 124 -5.41 -16.77 -4.48
CA SER A 124 -4.23 -17.10 -3.67
C SER A 124 -3.05 -17.32 -4.62
N ASN A 125 -2.04 -16.45 -4.49
CA ASN A 125 -0.85 -16.49 -5.34
C ASN A 125 0.38 -16.85 -4.51
N PRO A 126 1.07 -17.95 -4.84
CA PRO A 126 2.36 -18.26 -4.24
C PRO A 126 3.40 -17.24 -4.69
N VAL A 127 4.23 -16.79 -3.77
CA VAL A 127 5.28 -15.81 -4.03
C VAL A 127 6.59 -16.28 -3.39
N ASN A 128 7.60 -16.51 -4.22
CA ASN A 128 8.93 -16.93 -3.81
C ASN A 128 9.92 -15.77 -3.77
N ASP A 129 9.80 -14.84 -4.71
CA ASP A 129 10.73 -13.74 -4.90
C ASP A 129 10.02 -12.39 -4.89
N TRP A 130 10.73 -11.37 -4.41
CA TRP A 130 10.33 -9.97 -4.47
C TRP A 130 11.31 -9.15 -5.29
N VAL A 131 10.81 -8.09 -5.91
CA VAL A 131 11.67 -7.01 -6.40
C VAL A 131 12.26 -6.31 -5.17
N ASP A 132 13.59 -6.21 -5.11
CA ASP A 132 14.28 -5.46 -4.05
C ASP A 132 14.07 -3.95 -4.25
N CYS A 133 13.11 -3.40 -3.52
CA CYS A 133 12.70 -1.99 -3.63
C CYS A 133 12.35 -1.37 -2.27
N SER A 134 12.87 -1.94 -1.20
CA SER A 134 12.46 -1.61 0.17
C SER A 134 13.46 -0.73 0.93
N SER A 135 14.60 -0.40 0.35
CA SER A 135 15.54 0.51 1.01
C SER A 135 15.20 1.98 0.75
N ILE A 136 15.57 2.81 1.72
CA ILE A 136 15.42 4.27 1.66
C ILE A 136 16.82 4.86 1.47
N ARG A 137 17.11 5.35 0.26
CA ARG A 137 18.45 5.84 -0.08
C ARG A 137 18.40 7.02 -1.05
N HIS A 138 19.09 8.09 -0.73
CA HIS A 138 19.24 9.23 -1.65
C HIS A 138 20.20 8.86 -2.79
N HIS A 139 19.66 8.68 -3.98
CA HIS A 139 20.38 8.25 -5.16
C HIS A 139 21.11 9.40 -5.88
N LYS A 140 20.71 10.65 -5.65
CA LYS A 140 21.23 11.84 -6.33
C LYS A 140 21.10 11.75 -7.84
N ARG A 141 19.94 11.27 -8.29
CA ARG A 141 19.64 11.10 -9.72
C ARG A 141 19.45 12.43 -10.42
N THR A 142 19.91 12.49 -11.64
CA THR A 142 19.60 13.58 -12.57
C THR A 142 18.12 13.55 -12.98
N VAL A 143 17.61 14.66 -13.51
CA VAL A 143 16.22 14.75 -13.98
C VAL A 143 15.88 13.69 -15.05
N PRO A 144 16.72 13.39 -16.05
CA PRO A 144 16.48 12.30 -16.99
C PRO A 144 16.35 10.93 -16.30
N GLU A 145 17.23 10.60 -15.36
CA GLU A 145 17.18 9.34 -14.61
C GLU A 145 15.91 9.22 -13.76
N LEU A 146 15.47 10.30 -13.11
CA LEU A 146 14.22 10.33 -12.34
C LEU A 146 13.00 10.09 -13.24
N LYS A 147 12.97 10.67 -14.44
CA LYS A 147 11.91 10.44 -15.42
C LYS A 147 11.87 8.98 -15.85
N GLU A 148 13.03 8.36 -16.07
CA GLU A 148 13.10 6.95 -16.47
C GLU A 148 12.63 6.02 -15.34
N VAL A 149 13.09 6.24 -14.09
CA VAL A 149 12.62 5.48 -12.91
C VAL A 149 11.10 5.58 -12.77
N PHE A 150 10.51 6.75 -12.98
CA PHE A 150 9.08 6.93 -12.89
C PHE A 150 8.33 6.29 -14.06
N LYS A 151 8.84 6.42 -15.27
CA LYS A 151 8.26 5.82 -16.48
C LYS A 151 8.14 4.30 -16.35
N GLU A 152 9.18 3.65 -15.83
CA GLU A 152 9.22 2.20 -15.63
C GLU A 152 8.54 1.72 -14.34
N CYS A 153 8.06 2.62 -13.48
CA CYS A 153 7.49 2.26 -12.19
C CYS A 153 6.13 1.55 -12.30
N CYS A 154 6.04 0.30 -11.82
CA CYS A 154 4.80 -0.49 -11.85
C CYS A 154 3.69 0.04 -10.93
N VAL A 155 4.01 0.92 -9.98
CA VAL A 155 3.03 1.55 -9.07
C VAL A 155 2.71 3.01 -9.41
N LYS A 156 3.13 3.50 -10.56
CA LYS A 156 2.93 4.90 -10.96
C LYS A 156 1.46 5.35 -11.12
N TYR A 157 0.53 4.43 -11.15
CA TYR A 157 -0.92 4.70 -11.21
C TYR A 157 -1.66 4.26 -9.95
N ILE A 158 -0.94 3.95 -8.87
CA ILE A 158 -1.53 3.54 -7.59
C ILE A 158 -1.41 4.69 -6.60
N TYR A 159 -2.54 5.11 -6.03
CA TYR A 159 -2.57 6.14 -5.00
C TYR A 159 -2.66 5.50 -3.63
N THR A 160 -2.05 6.13 -2.63
CA THR A 160 -2.03 5.61 -1.26
C THR A 160 -2.57 6.66 -0.31
N LEU A 161 -3.66 6.31 0.37
CA LEU A 161 -4.20 7.10 1.47
C LEU A 161 -3.54 6.66 2.78
N LEU A 162 -2.89 7.59 3.46
CA LEU A 162 -2.29 7.36 4.77
C LEU A 162 -2.40 8.62 5.62
N ASN A 163 -3.00 8.51 6.81
CA ASN A 163 -3.14 9.59 7.79
C ASN A 163 -3.72 10.88 7.19
N GLY A 164 -4.78 10.77 6.38
CA GLY A 164 -5.46 11.93 5.77
C GLY A 164 -4.73 12.58 4.60
N ARG A 165 -3.62 11.99 4.16
CA ARG A 165 -2.86 12.45 3.00
C ARG A 165 -2.95 11.45 1.86
N LEU A 166 -3.16 11.95 0.65
CA LEU A 166 -3.16 11.17 -0.60
C LEU A 166 -1.78 11.28 -1.25
N TYR A 167 -1.09 10.16 -1.35
CA TYR A 167 0.23 10.01 -1.95
C TYR A 167 0.18 9.31 -3.29
N ARG A 168 1.22 9.47 -4.11
CA ARG A 168 1.32 8.79 -5.40
C ARG A 168 1.56 7.28 -5.28
N CYS A 169 2.25 6.81 -4.25
CA CYS A 169 2.56 5.39 -4.07
C CYS A 169 2.82 5.04 -2.59
N PRO A 170 2.82 3.73 -2.25
CA PRO A 170 3.08 3.28 -0.88
C PRO A 170 4.46 3.66 -0.33
N PHE A 171 5.51 3.67 -1.19
CA PHE A 171 6.85 4.06 -0.76
C PHE A 171 6.86 5.51 -0.26
N ILE A 172 6.32 6.43 -1.06
CA ILE A 172 6.27 7.86 -0.70
C ILE A 172 5.51 8.03 0.62
N ALA A 173 4.34 7.38 0.74
CA ALA A 173 3.51 7.44 1.94
C ALA A 173 4.28 7.00 3.19
N ASN A 174 4.89 5.83 3.14
CA ASN A 174 5.57 5.26 4.31
C ASN A 174 6.89 5.96 4.62
N ALA A 175 7.70 6.32 3.61
CA ALA A 175 8.96 7.03 3.83
C ALA A 175 8.73 8.44 4.42
N THR A 176 7.67 9.14 3.98
CA THR A 176 7.25 10.42 4.57
C THR A 176 6.75 10.23 6.00
N ASN A 177 5.90 9.22 6.26
CA ASN A 177 5.36 8.94 7.58
C ASN A 177 6.46 8.55 8.60
N LEU A 178 7.48 7.84 8.15
CA LEU A 178 8.70 7.53 8.92
C LEU A 178 9.59 8.76 9.15
N LYS A 179 9.31 9.88 8.49
CA LYS A 179 10.19 11.06 8.46
C LYS A 179 11.61 10.73 7.95
N ALA A 180 11.71 9.72 7.10
CA ALA A 180 12.97 9.24 6.55
C ALA A 180 13.48 10.07 5.37
N ILE A 181 12.57 10.74 4.68
CA ILE A 181 12.85 11.64 3.54
C ILE A 181 12.31 13.04 3.85
N PRO A 182 12.78 14.10 3.14
CA PRO A 182 12.26 15.45 3.31
C PRO A 182 10.75 15.51 3.12
N ASP A 183 10.05 16.21 4.01
CA ASP A 183 8.60 16.46 3.87
C ASP A 183 8.38 17.49 2.77
N ASN A 184 8.15 17.02 1.56
CA ASN A 184 7.95 17.84 0.37
C ASN A 184 6.47 17.85 -0.04
N PRO A 185 5.79 19.02 -0.05
CA PRO A 185 4.37 19.13 -0.41
C PRO A 185 4.04 18.64 -1.83
N ALA A 186 5.03 18.54 -2.73
CA ALA A 186 4.82 17.97 -4.05
C ALA A 186 4.58 16.44 -4.04
N ASN A 187 4.86 15.75 -2.94
CA ASN A 187 4.72 14.30 -2.82
C ASN A 187 3.30 13.84 -2.46
N TYR A 188 2.43 14.75 -1.99
CA TYR A 188 1.10 14.39 -1.50
C TYR A 188 0.09 15.54 -1.57
N VAL A 189 -1.17 15.20 -1.33
CA VAL A 189 -2.23 16.15 -1.04
C VAL A 189 -2.73 15.92 0.39
N ASP A 190 -2.70 16.94 1.23
CA ASP A 190 -3.35 16.94 2.54
C ASP A 190 -4.85 17.16 2.33
N LEU A 191 -5.65 16.11 2.55
CA LEU A 191 -7.08 16.11 2.27
C LEU A 191 -7.87 16.92 3.29
N PHE A 192 -7.36 17.07 4.52
CA PHE A 192 -8.01 17.85 5.57
C PHE A 192 -7.51 19.30 5.63
N SER A 193 -6.71 19.71 4.64
CA SER A 193 -6.30 21.10 4.50
C SER A 193 -7.51 22.01 4.34
N LYS A 194 -7.54 23.10 5.10
CA LYS A 194 -8.62 24.11 5.03
C LYS A 194 -8.54 25.02 3.79
N THR A 195 -7.71 24.67 2.81
CA THR A 195 -7.52 25.45 1.58
C THR A 195 -8.57 25.04 0.54
N ASN A 196 -9.08 25.99 -0.25
CA ASN A 196 -10.09 25.74 -1.28
C ASN A 196 -9.53 25.10 -2.57
N ASP A 197 -8.28 24.62 -2.55
CA ASP A 197 -7.56 24.13 -3.72
C ASP A 197 -7.34 22.61 -3.74
N VAL A 198 -7.97 21.85 -2.83
CA VAL A 198 -7.84 20.39 -2.71
C VAL A 198 -8.11 19.70 -4.05
N LYS A 199 -9.19 20.09 -4.75
CA LYS A 199 -9.53 19.55 -6.09
C LYS A 199 -8.40 19.75 -7.10
N GLN A 200 -7.83 20.96 -7.15
CA GLN A 200 -6.73 21.25 -8.06
C GLN A 200 -5.46 20.49 -7.69
N LYS A 201 -5.17 20.35 -6.40
CA LYS A 201 -4.04 19.57 -5.91
C LYS A 201 -4.17 18.09 -6.25
N ILE A 202 -5.36 17.49 -6.07
CA ILE A 202 -5.64 16.11 -6.48
C ILE A 202 -5.44 15.97 -7.99
N ARG A 203 -6.01 16.86 -8.80
CA ARG A 203 -5.83 16.85 -10.25
C ARG A 203 -4.37 16.93 -10.67
N ASN A 204 -3.59 17.79 -10.02
CA ASN A 204 -2.16 17.92 -10.29
C ASN A 204 -1.43 16.62 -9.93
N LEU A 205 -1.71 16.03 -8.75
CA LEU A 205 -1.14 14.75 -8.32
C LEU A 205 -1.44 13.64 -9.34
N VAL A 206 -2.70 13.55 -9.81
CA VAL A 206 -3.15 12.53 -10.77
C VAL A 206 -2.52 12.74 -12.15
N LYS A 207 -2.48 13.98 -12.63
CA LYS A 207 -1.98 14.33 -13.96
C LYS A 207 -0.46 14.34 -14.07
N THR A 208 0.28 14.26 -12.96
CA THR A 208 1.74 14.21 -13.00
C THR A 208 2.20 12.94 -13.72
N THR A 209 2.82 13.13 -14.88
CA THR A 209 3.36 12.07 -15.74
C THR A 209 4.87 11.93 -15.65
N ASN A 210 5.51 12.83 -14.88
CA ASN A 210 6.94 12.82 -14.64
C ASN A 210 7.27 12.03 -13.36
N PHE A 211 8.07 12.61 -12.47
CA PHE A 211 8.47 12.02 -11.21
C PHE A 211 8.07 12.91 -10.03
N PHE A 212 8.18 12.36 -8.83
CA PHE A 212 8.04 13.07 -7.56
C PHE A 212 9.40 13.22 -6.88
N PRO A 213 9.63 14.25 -6.06
CA PRO A 213 10.90 14.41 -5.35
C PRO A 213 11.31 13.16 -4.55
N ALA A 214 10.34 12.46 -3.98
CA ALA A 214 10.58 11.21 -3.26
C ALA A 214 11.06 10.05 -4.14
N CYS A 215 10.91 10.11 -5.47
CA CYS A 215 11.42 9.07 -6.36
C CYS A 215 12.96 8.97 -6.31
N ASP A 216 13.65 10.04 -5.90
CA ASP A 216 15.10 10.02 -5.72
C ASP A 216 15.57 9.24 -4.48
N PHE A 217 14.63 8.79 -3.66
CA PHE A 217 14.92 7.98 -2.46
C PHE A 217 14.48 6.52 -2.59
N CYS A 218 13.85 6.15 -3.71
CA CYS A 218 13.36 4.81 -4.02
C CYS A 218 14.31 4.08 -4.95
N ASP A 219 14.57 2.80 -4.73
CA ASP A 219 15.42 1.98 -5.63
C ASP A 219 14.79 1.75 -7.02
N GLY A 220 13.49 2.05 -7.16
CA GLY A 220 12.71 1.79 -8.37
C GLY A 220 11.92 0.48 -8.29
N ARG A 221 10.84 0.40 -9.07
CA ARG A 221 9.95 -0.77 -9.15
C ARG A 221 9.57 -1.00 -10.60
N PRO A 222 10.47 -1.57 -11.43
CA PRO A 222 10.18 -1.76 -12.85
C PRO A 222 9.04 -2.77 -13.05
N TYR A 223 8.30 -2.63 -14.16
CA TYR A 223 7.29 -3.59 -14.58
C TYR A 223 7.88 -4.97 -14.87
N ASP A 224 9.05 -5.00 -15.49
CA ASP A 224 9.80 -6.21 -15.72
C ASP A 224 10.76 -6.44 -14.54
N PRO A 225 10.52 -7.46 -13.69
CA PRO A 225 11.39 -7.76 -12.55
C PRO A 225 12.84 -8.03 -12.93
N SER A 226 13.11 -8.51 -14.15
CA SER A 226 14.48 -8.76 -14.61
C SER A 226 15.31 -7.47 -14.77
N GLN A 227 14.64 -6.33 -14.89
CA GLN A 227 15.26 -5.01 -14.96
C GLN A 227 15.45 -4.36 -13.59
N ALA A 228 15.00 -5.00 -12.53
CA ALA A 228 15.20 -4.50 -11.18
C ALA A 228 16.70 -4.55 -10.82
N LYS A 229 17.22 -3.44 -10.32
CA LYS A 229 18.63 -3.37 -9.87
C LYS A 229 18.77 -3.67 -8.39
N GLY A 230 17.73 -3.39 -7.61
CA GLY A 230 17.74 -3.56 -6.16
C GLY A 230 18.75 -2.66 -5.44
N TYR A 231 18.91 -2.92 -4.15
CA TYR A 231 19.86 -2.18 -3.31
C TYR A 231 21.31 -2.57 -3.62
N ASP A 232 21.57 -3.85 -3.81
CA ASP A 232 22.90 -4.45 -4.02
C ASP A 232 23.13 -4.90 -5.47
N GLY A 233 22.25 -4.54 -6.37
CA GLY A 233 22.32 -4.91 -7.80
C GLY A 233 21.71 -6.26 -8.14
N LYS A 234 21.15 -7.00 -7.17
CA LYS A 234 20.56 -8.34 -7.40
C LYS A 234 19.18 -8.30 -8.06
N GLY A 235 18.44 -7.21 -7.85
CA GLY A 235 17.12 -7.00 -8.46
C GLY A 235 16.01 -7.84 -7.84
N LEU A 236 16.15 -9.16 -7.80
CA LEU A 236 15.23 -10.09 -7.13
C LEU A 236 15.85 -10.65 -5.86
N ILE A 237 15.03 -10.76 -4.82
CA ILE A 237 15.39 -11.28 -3.51
C ILE A 237 14.36 -12.29 -3.04
N THR A 238 14.76 -13.23 -2.19
CA THR A 238 13.82 -14.17 -1.57
C THR A 238 12.75 -13.42 -0.79
N SER A 239 11.49 -13.76 -1.03
CA SER A 239 10.36 -13.10 -0.38
C SER A 239 10.27 -13.45 1.11
N ALA A 240 9.74 -12.50 1.88
CA ALA A 240 9.26 -12.70 3.25
C ALA A 240 10.32 -13.25 4.25
N ILE A 241 11.62 -13.00 4.04
CA ILE A 241 12.63 -13.27 5.07
C ILE A 241 12.28 -12.50 6.32
N GLN A 242 12.19 -13.19 7.47
CA GLN A 242 11.76 -12.58 8.72
C GLN A 242 12.93 -11.98 9.49
N THR A 243 12.70 -10.80 10.08
CA THR A 243 13.63 -10.19 11.04
C THR A 243 13.02 -10.12 12.43
N SER A 244 13.81 -10.28 13.46
CA SER A 244 13.39 -10.12 14.86
C SER A 244 13.56 -8.68 15.37
N LYS A 245 14.14 -7.80 14.58
CA LYS A 245 14.48 -6.42 14.96
C LYS A 245 13.84 -5.43 14.01
N VAL A 246 13.54 -4.23 14.52
CA VAL A 246 13.31 -3.07 13.68
C VAL A 246 14.61 -2.70 13.00
N LEU A 247 14.58 -2.58 11.68
CA LEU A 247 15.80 -2.27 10.93
C LEU A 247 16.11 -0.77 11.01
N PRO A 248 17.39 -0.40 11.09
CA PRO A 248 17.79 1.00 11.04
C PRO A 248 17.59 1.56 9.63
N TYR A 249 17.32 2.86 9.54
CA TYR A 249 17.29 3.60 8.30
C TYR A 249 17.92 4.98 8.47
N LYS A 250 18.41 5.54 7.37
CA LYS A 250 18.95 6.88 7.36
C LYS A 250 17.83 7.92 7.19
N VAL A 251 17.90 9.00 7.98
CA VAL A 251 17.02 10.15 7.83
C VAL A 251 17.70 11.19 6.94
N TYR A 252 17.01 11.60 5.89
CA TYR A 252 17.44 12.65 4.98
C TYR A 252 16.63 13.93 5.27
N LYS A 253 17.33 15.05 5.49
CA LYS A 253 16.74 16.37 5.76
C LYS A 253 16.84 17.27 4.53
#